data_6192664f37e1d5b97cda0a1728383493
#
_entry.id   6192664f37e1d5b97cda0a1728383493
#
_cell.length_a   1.000
_cell.length_b   1.000
_cell.length_c   1.000
_cell.angle_alpha   90.00
_cell.angle_beta   90.00
_cell.angle_gamma   90.00
#
_symmetry.space_group_name_H-M   'P 1'
#
loop_
_entity.id
_entity.type
_entity.pdbx_description
1 polymer ?
#
loop_
_entity_poly.entity_id
_entity_poly.type
_entity_poly.pdbx_seq_one_letter_code
_entity_poly.pdbx_strand_id
1 'polypeptide(L)'
;EWGSVWPFGLKDEDLTEFQRDGNTYKVYHDPGAPPLIDDNDETNELFIESFSMVSVWGSHLTPEDDTIWDISPNTIGNVDDDTYPTDFSDFTNFYNYYNGGDTSQGYSVNPVTNETYEVQNVKRGDYTRVLAEYWADGPDSETPPGHWFVLLNSVSDNPQLEKKFQGQGDELSDLEWDVKSYFVLGGVMHDVAISVWGIKGW
;
A
#
# COMPACT_ATOMS: atom_id res chain seq x y z
N GLU A 1 22.78 5.11 10.03
CA GLU A 1 21.50 4.47 10.37
C GLU A 1 20.33 5.28 9.77
N TRP A 2 19.25 4.60 9.40
CA TRP A 2 18.11 5.24 8.76
C TRP A 2 17.42 6.27 9.67
N GLY A 3 17.27 5.99 10.96
CA GLY A 3 16.74 6.93 11.95
C GLY A 3 17.60 8.20 12.19
N SER A 4 18.78 8.29 11.56
CA SER A 4 19.63 9.48 11.58
C SER A 4 19.56 10.29 10.28
N VAL A 5 18.75 9.85 9.31
CA VAL A 5 18.48 10.59 8.07
C VAL A 5 17.48 11.69 8.39
N TRP A 6 17.73 12.91 7.90
CA TRP A 6 16.81 14.01 8.11
C TRP A 6 15.47 13.77 7.40
N PRO A 7 14.34 13.73 8.12
CA PRO A 7 13.04 13.47 7.51
C PRO A 7 12.49 14.71 6.79
N PHE A 8 11.48 14.48 5.96
CA PHE A 8 10.73 15.54 5.31
C PHE A 8 9.59 16.09 6.21
N GLY A 9 8.74 15.21 6.71
CA GLY A 9 7.57 15.57 7.51
C GLY A 9 7.47 14.83 8.85
N LEU A 10 8.21 13.72 9.02
CA LEU A 10 8.28 13.02 10.31
C LEU A 10 8.99 13.90 11.36
N LYS A 11 8.65 13.72 12.62
CA LYS A 11 9.16 14.54 13.70
C LYS A 11 10.07 13.72 14.60
N ASP A 12 10.97 14.41 15.29
CA ASP A 12 11.85 13.78 16.28
C ASP A 12 11.07 13.06 17.40
N GLU A 13 9.86 13.53 17.72
CA GLU A 13 8.97 12.91 18.71
C GLU A 13 8.41 11.55 18.27
N ASP A 14 8.42 11.26 16.96
CA ASP A 14 8.00 9.99 16.40
C ASP A 14 9.10 8.92 16.46
N LEU A 15 10.31 9.32 16.87
CA LEU A 15 11.49 8.46 16.90
C LEU A 15 11.51 7.61 18.17
N THR A 16 11.57 6.28 17.99
CA THR A 16 11.73 5.32 19.08
C THR A 16 13.14 4.75 19.07
N GLU A 17 13.75 4.58 20.26
CA GLU A 17 15.09 4.02 20.42
C GLU A 17 15.02 2.57 20.93
N PHE A 18 15.73 1.68 20.27
CA PHE A 18 15.88 0.28 20.66
C PHE A 18 17.33 -0.09 20.92
N GLN A 19 17.54 -1.06 21.80
CA GLN A 19 18.86 -1.59 22.13
C GLN A 19 18.96 -3.04 21.63
N ARG A 20 19.94 -3.31 20.77
CA ARG A 20 20.25 -4.67 20.30
C ARG A 20 21.76 -4.85 20.15
N ASP A 21 22.30 -5.90 20.71
CA ASP A 21 23.72 -6.27 20.62
C ASP A 21 24.69 -5.13 21.03
N GLY A 22 24.27 -4.32 22.02
CA GLY A 22 25.06 -3.18 22.53
C GLY A 22 24.99 -1.93 21.64
N ASN A 23 24.16 -1.93 20.61
CA ASN A 23 23.95 -0.78 19.73
C ASN A 23 22.56 -0.16 19.96
N THR A 24 22.48 1.14 19.76
CA THR A 24 21.21 1.87 19.76
C THR A 24 20.71 2.02 18.33
N TYR A 25 19.50 1.57 18.09
CA TYR A 25 18.79 1.75 16.83
C TYR A 25 17.65 2.76 17.02
N LYS A 26 17.46 3.60 16.00
CA LYS A 26 16.38 4.60 15.97
C LYS A 26 15.49 4.33 14.79
N VAL A 27 14.19 4.22 15.04
CA VAL A 27 13.17 3.98 14.01
C VAL A 27 12.00 4.94 14.19
N TYR A 28 11.41 5.38 13.09
CA TYR A 28 10.23 6.26 13.10
C TYR A 28 8.91 5.51 13.28
N HIS A 29 8.91 4.22 13.03
CA HIS A 29 7.75 3.36 13.24
C HIS A 29 8.21 2.02 13.79
N ASP A 30 7.55 1.55 14.84
CA ASP A 30 7.77 0.23 15.41
C ASP A 30 6.52 -0.63 15.21
N PRO A 31 6.54 -1.58 14.26
CA PRO A 31 5.43 -2.51 14.06
C PRO A 31 5.41 -3.65 15.09
N GLY A 32 6.30 -3.64 16.07
CA GLY A 32 6.53 -4.75 16.97
C GLY A 32 7.46 -5.81 16.40
N ALA A 33 7.67 -6.89 17.16
CA ALA A 33 8.48 -8.01 16.72
C ALA A 33 7.81 -8.76 15.57
N PRO A 34 8.57 -9.17 14.52
CA PRO A 34 8.01 -10.00 13.47
C PRO A 34 7.62 -11.38 14.02
N PRO A 35 6.59 -12.04 13.44
CA PRO A 35 6.29 -13.41 13.81
C PRO A 35 7.46 -14.32 13.46
N LEU A 36 7.82 -15.21 14.38
CA LEU A 36 8.95 -16.11 14.26
C LEU A 36 8.47 -17.56 14.37
N ILE A 37 9.21 -18.49 13.77
CA ILE A 37 9.07 -19.91 14.07
C ILE A 37 9.87 -20.19 15.35
N ASP A 38 9.18 -20.40 16.44
CA ASP A 38 9.73 -20.71 17.75
C ASP A 38 8.83 -21.69 18.53
N ASP A 39 9.01 -21.80 19.83
CA ASP A 39 8.20 -22.65 20.70
C ASP A 39 6.85 -21.99 21.12
N ASN A 40 6.52 -20.82 20.58
CA ASN A 40 5.29 -20.10 20.83
C ASN A 40 4.26 -20.35 19.69
N ASP A 41 3.20 -21.06 20.01
CA ASP A 41 2.18 -21.46 19.02
C ASP A 41 1.55 -20.24 18.31
N GLU A 42 1.28 -19.16 19.04
CA GLU A 42 0.67 -17.95 18.48
C GLU A 42 1.57 -17.29 17.41
N THR A 43 2.87 -17.15 17.70
CA THR A 43 3.85 -16.60 16.75
C THR A 43 4.02 -17.52 15.54
N ASN A 44 4.06 -18.85 15.78
CA ASN A 44 4.11 -19.84 14.71
C ASN A 44 2.89 -19.79 13.79
N GLU A 45 1.69 -19.67 14.36
CA GLU A 45 0.46 -19.57 13.56
C GLU A 45 0.50 -18.34 12.65
N LEU A 46 0.83 -17.17 13.18
CA LEU A 46 0.97 -15.93 12.39
C LEU A 46 2.03 -16.04 11.28
N PHE A 47 3.19 -16.66 11.59
CA PHE A 47 4.23 -16.89 10.59
C PHE A 47 3.74 -17.80 9.47
N ILE A 48 3.16 -18.96 9.82
CA ILE A 48 2.65 -19.94 8.85
C ILE A 48 1.54 -19.31 8.00
N GLU A 49 0.63 -18.57 8.61
CA GLU A 49 -0.49 -17.93 7.91
C GLU A 49 -0.01 -16.90 6.89
N SER A 50 0.98 -16.06 7.25
CA SER A 50 1.55 -15.08 6.34
C SER A 50 2.13 -15.72 5.07
N PHE A 51 2.86 -16.83 5.21
CA PHE A 51 3.42 -17.55 4.05
C PHE A 51 2.38 -18.36 3.28
N SER A 52 1.41 -18.92 3.99
CA SER A 52 0.30 -19.64 3.36
C SER A 52 -0.56 -18.71 2.52
N MET A 53 -0.81 -17.50 2.98
CA MET A 53 -1.53 -16.47 2.23
C MET A 53 -0.85 -16.17 0.89
N VAL A 54 0.48 -16.01 0.87
CA VAL A 54 1.24 -15.82 -0.38
C VAL A 54 1.06 -17.01 -1.33
N SER A 55 1.09 -18.23 -0.80
CA SER A 55 0.91 -19.44 -1.60
C SER A 55 -0.50 -19.54 -2.19
N VAL A 56 -1.53 -19.25 -1.38
CA VAL A 56 -2.92 -19.26 -1.83
C VAL A 56 -3.14 -18.20 -2.91
N TRP A 57 -2.71 -16.97 -2.67
CA TRP A 57 -2.87 -15.89 -3.65
C TRP A 57 -2.04 -16.12 -4.91
N GLY A 58 -0.84 -16.70 -4.77
CA GLY A 58 -0.03 -17.11 -5.91
C GLY A 58 -0.72 -18.17 -6.78
N SER A 59 -1.57 -19.02 -6.19
CA SER A 59 -2.34 -20.00 -6.96
C SER A 59 -3.42 -19.38 -7.87
N HIS A 60 -3.82 -18.13 -7.59
CA HIS A 60 -4.77 -17.41 -8.43
C HIS A 60 -4.17 -16.90 -9.76
N LEU A 61 -2.85 -16.95 -9.89
CA LEU A 61 -2.15 -16.49 -11.11
C LEU A 61 -2.30 -17.46 -12.30
N THR A 62 -3.16 -18.45 -12.21
CA THR A 62 -3.42 -19.41 -13.26
C THR A 62 -4.48 -18.91 -14.26
N PRO A 63 -4.25 -19.07 -15.58
CA PRO A 63 -5.25 -18.73 -16.59
C PRO A 63 -6.49 -19.65 -16.58
N GLU A 64 -6.40 -20.80 -15.93
CA GLU A 64 -7.49 -21.76 -15.75
C GLU A 64 -8.44 -21.41 -14.60
N ASP A 65 -8.14 -20.36 -13.82
CA ASP A 65 -9.05 -19.89 -12.78
C ASP A 65 -10.27 -19.18 -13.39
N ASP A 66 -11.40 -19.86 -13.38
CA ASP A 66 -12.67 -19.34 -13.90
C ASP A 66 -13.49 -18.57 -12.86
N THR A 67 -12.96 -18.34 -11.66
CA THR A 67 -13.61 -17.51 -10.65
C THR A 67 -13.81 -16.08 -11.16
N ILE A 68 -15.02 -15.59 -11.04
CA ILE A 68 -15.35 -14.22 -11.46
C ILE A 68 -15.34 -13.29 -10.26
N TRP A 69 -14.65 -12.17 -10.40
CA TRP A 69 -14.61 -11.08 -9.44
C TRP A 69 -15.23 -9.81 -10.02
N ASP A 70 -16.00 -9.12 -9.20
CA ASP A 70 -16.31 -7.72 -9.43
C ASP A 70 -15.13 -6.90 -8.90
N ILE A 71 -14.41 -6.26 -9.80
CA ILE A 71 -13.25 -5.42 -9.46
C ILE A 71 -13.59 -3.92 -9.43
N SER A 72 -14.87 -3.59 -9.42
CA SER A 72 -15.30 -2.21 -9.28
C SER A 72 -14.90 -1.65 -7.90
N PRO A 73 -14.76 -0.33 -7.77
CA PRO A 73 -14.47 0.31 -6.47
C PRO A 73 -15.54 0.06 -5.39
N ASN A 74 -16.68 -0.49 -5.76
CA ASN A 74 -17.71 -0.91 -4.79
C ASN A 74 -17.32 -2.18 -4.00
N THR A 75 -16.32 -2.93 -4.48
CA THR A 75 -15.94 -4.22 -3.91
C THR A 75 -14.46 -4.34 -3.58
N ILE A 76 -13.58 -3.71 -4.35
CA ILE A 76 -12.12 -3.85 -4.22
C ILE A 76 -11.43 -2.49 -4.29
N GLY A 77 -10.46 -2.27 -3.40
CA GLY A 77 -9.50 -1.18 -3.51
C GLY A 77 -10.04 0.22 -3.22
N ASN A 78 -11.19 0.32 -2.58
CA ASN A 78 -11.81 1.59 -2.21
C ASN A 78 -12.10 1.60 -0.70
N VAL A 79 -11.07 1.31 0.07
CA VAL A 79 -11.13 1.12 1.53
C VAL A 79 -11.07 2.46 2.22
N ASP A 80 -11.86 2.63 3.26
CA ASP A 80 -11.75 3.76 4.17
C ASP A 80 -10.46 3.63 4.99
N ASP A 81 -9.60 4.63 4.97
CA ASP A 81 -8.31 4.64 5.65
C ASP A 81 -8.42 4.38 7.15
N ASP A 82 -9.53 4.79 7.77
CA ASP A 82 -9.82 4.55 9.19
C ASP A 82 -10.10 3.06 9.52
N THR A 83 -10.27 2.22 8.51
CA THR A 83 -10.56 0.78 8.68
C THR A 83 -9.33 -0.11 8.58
N TYR A 84 -8.18 0.43 8.22
CA TYR A 84 -6.94 -0.36 8.16
C TYR A 84 -6.52 -0.86 9.53
N PRO A 85 -6.12 -2.14 9.64
CA PRO A 85 -5.59 -2.66 10.88
C PRO A 85 -4.34 -1.92 11.32
N THR A 86 -4.24 -1.64 12.61
CA THR A 86 -3.05 -1.06 13.24
C THR A 86 -2.21 -2.09 13.98
N ASP A 87 -2.78 -3.27 14.24
CA ASP A 87 -2.10 -4.40 14.86
C ASP A 87 -1.89 -5.51 13.82
N PHE A 88 -0.71 -6.13 13.84
CA PHE A 88 -0.37 -7.18 12.87
C PHE A 88 -1.32 -8.38 12.94
N SER A 89 -1.77 -8.76 14.14
CA SER A 89 -2.70 -9.86 14.34
C SER A 89 -4.07 -9.66 13.68
N ASP A 90 -4.47 -8.41 13.46
CA ASP A 90 -5.77 -8.09 12.85
C ASP A 90 -5.76 -8.22 11.32
N PHE A 91 -4.59 -8.26 10.69
CA PHE A 91 -4.48 -8.43 9.23
C PHE A 91 -5.04 -9.75 8.73
N THR A 92 -5.00 -10.81 9.54
CA THR A 92 -5.58 -12.09 9.20
C THR A 92 -7.10 -12.04 9.02
N ASN A 93 -7.75 -11.13 9.74
CA ASN A 93 -9.18 -10.88 9.62
C ASN A 93 -9.52 -9.85 8.53
N PHE A 94 -8.58 -8.98 8.20
CA PHE A 94 -8.74 -7.94 7.19
C PHE A 94 -8.63 -8.52 5.77
N TYR A 95 -7.68 -9.42 5.55
CA TYR A 95 -7.52 -10.06 4.24
C TYR A 95 -8.39 -11.29 4.08
N ASN A 96 -8.94 -11.45 2.87
CA ASN A 96 -9.63 -12.67 2.50
C ASN A 96 -8.60 -13.74 2.14
N TYR A 97 -8.31 -14.62 3.08
CA TYR A 97 -7.27 -15.63 2.96
C TYR A 97 -7.46 -16.56 1.75
N TYR A 98 -8.70 -17.00 1.48
CA TYR A 98 -8.97 -17.99 0.43
C TYR A 98 -9.18 -17.39 -0.95
N ASN A 99 -9.81 -16.22 -1.00
CA ASN A 99 -10.12 -15.58 -2.27
C ASN A 99 -9.08 -14.55 -2.69
N GLY A 100 -8.28 -14.10 -1.77
CA GLY A 100 -7.35 -12.97 -1.94
C GLY A 100 -8.06 -11.61 -1.79
N GLY A 101 -7.27 -10.56 -1.67
CA GLY A 101 -7.78 -9.22 -1.43
C GLY A 101 -8.19 -8.96 0.02
N ASP A 102 -8.66 -7.76 0.29
CA ASP A 102 -9.18 -7.39 1.60
C ASP A 102 -10.65 -7.81 1.76
N THR A 103 -11.11 -7.84 3.00
CA THR A 103 -12.51 -8.14 3.35
C THR A 103 -13.37 -6.88 3.45
N SER A 104 -12.80 -5.73 3.20
CA SER A 104 -13.51 -4.46 3.27
C SER A 104 -14.55 -4.35 2.16
N GLN A 105 -15.50 -3.45 2.37
CA GLN A 105 -16.42 -3.04 1.33
C GLN A 105 -15.98 -1.66 0.84
N GLY A 106 -15.84 -1.50 -0.46
CA GLY A 106 -15.59 -0.21 -1.07
C GLY A 106 -16.77 0.75 -0.91
N TYR A 107 -16.56 1.98 -1.29
CA TYR A 107 -17.65 2.96 -1.30
C TYR A 107 -18.73 2.54 -2.31
N SER A 108 -19.98 2.48 -1.85
CA SER A 108 -21.10 2.13 -2.72
C SER A 108 -21.43 3.19 -3.76
N VAL A 109 -20.95 4.41 -3.56
CA VAL A 109 -21.13 5.57 -4.44
C VAL A 109 -19.81 6.32 -4.55
N ASN A 110 -19.51 6.79 -5.74
CA ASN A 110 -18.37 7.68 -5.94
C ASN A 110 -18.58 8.97 -5.11
N PRO A 111 -17.69 9.30 -4.18
CA PRO A 111 -17.87 10.44 -3.27
C PRO A 111 -17.83 11.81 -4.00
N VAL A 112 -17.30 11.85 -5.22
CA VAL A 112 -17.21 13.08 -6.02
C VAL A 112 -18.45 13.26 -6.90
N THR A 113 -18.85 12.21 -7.63
CA THR A 113 -19.96 12.28 -8.59
C THR A 113 -21.30 11.94 -7.96
N ASN A 114 -21.33 11.25 -6.80
CA ASN A 114 -22.50 10.66 -6.17
C ASN A 114 -23.24 9.63 -7.05
N GLU A 115 -22.54 9.07 -8.02
CA GLU A 115 -23.05 8.00 -8.87
C GLU A 115 -22.59 6.64 -8.36
N THR A 116 -23.41 5.61 -8.54
CA THR A 116 -23.04 4.24 -8.22
C THR A 116 -21.97 3.73 -9.19
N TYR A 117 -21.06 2.91 -8.71
CA TYR A 117 -20.09 2.25 -9.58
C TYR A 117 -20.75 1.15 -10.42
N GLU A 118 -20.39 1.09 -11.68
CA GLU A 118 -20.77 -0.03 -12.54
C GLU A 118 -19.99 -1.29 -12.16
N VAL A 119 -20.69 -2.43 -12.14
CA VAL A 119 -20.09 -3.75 -11.90
C VAL A 119 -19.08 -4.07 -13.00
N GLN A 120 -17.87 -4.48 -12.60
CA GLN A 120 -16.77 -4.83 -13.51
C GLN A 120 -16.34 -6.28 -13.28
N ASN A 121 -17.10 -7.21 -13.84
CA ASN A 121 -16.83 -8.63 -13.73
C ASN A 121 -15.70 -9.08 -14.64
N VAL A 122 -14.65 -9.63 -14.04
CA VAL A 122 -13.48 -10.20 -14.73
C VAL A 122 -13.12 -11.55 -14.15
N LYS A 123 -12.34 -12.35 -14.88
CA LYS A 123 -11.74 -13.55 -14.30
C LYS A 123 -10.68 -13.16 -13.28
N ARG A 124 -10.73 -13.75 -12.09
CA ARG A 124 -9.76 -13.51 -11.01
C ARG A 124 -8.32 -13.77 -11.49
N GLY A 125 -8.11 -14.87 -12.23
CA GLY A 125 -6.78 -15.21 -12.77
C GLY A 125 -6.22 -14.13 -13.70
N ASP A 126 -7.05 -13.50 -14.51
CA ASP A 126 -6.62 -12.41 -15.38
C ASP A 126 -6.31 -11.14 -14.58
N TYR A 127 -7.17 -10.77 -13.64
CA TYR A 127 -6.98 -9.62 -12.77
C TYR A 127 -5.70 -9.73 -11.94
N THR A 128 -5.50 -10.87 -11.26
CA THR A 128 -4.33 -11.09 -10.41
C THR A 128 -3.03 -11.10 -11.21
N ARG A 129 -3.02 -11.64 -12.45
CA ARG A 129 -1.84 -11.58 -13.32
C ARG A 129 -1.52 -10.17 -13.77
N VAL A 130 -2.53 -9.39 -14.15
CA VAL A 130 -2.34 -7.98 -14.52
C VAL A 130 -1.78 -7.18 -13.35
N LEU A 131 -2.31 -7.36 -12.14
CA LEU A 131 -1.77 -6.71 -10.93
C LEU A 131 -0.33 -7.13 -10.65
N ALA A 132 -0.03 -8.43 -10.72
CA ALA A 132 1.31 -8.92 -10.46
C ALA A 132 2.32 -8.34 -11.46
N GLU A 133 1.97 -8.28 -12.74
CA GLU A 133 2.82 -7.69 -13.78
C GLU A 133 2.96 -6.17 -13.62
N TYR A 134 1.87 -5.49 -13.34
CA TYR A 134 1.86 -4.03 -13.14
C TYR A 134 2.76 -3.58 -11.97
N TRP A 135 2.76 -4.36 -10.88
CA TRP A 135 3.57 -4.07 -9.70
C TRP A 135 4.93 -4.81 -9.69
N ALA A 136 5.24 -5.58 -10.75
CA ALA A 136 6.52 -6.25 -10.87
C ALA A 136 7.67 -5.24 -11.00
N ASP A 137 8.72 -5.46 -10.20
CA ASP A 137 9.97 -4.70 -10.27
C ASP A 137 10.98 -5.46 -11.12
N GLY A 138 10.79 -5.40 -12.43
CA GLY A 138 11.63 -6.05 -13.42
C GLY A 138 12.71 -5.14 -13.98
N PRO A 139 13.64 -5.68 -14.81
CA PRO A 139 14.76 -4.91 -15.37
C PRO A 139 14.32 -3.80 -16.35
N ASP A 140 13.12 -3.93 -16.90
CA ASP A 140 12.57 -2.98 -17.87
C ASP A 140 11.49 -2.06 -17.27
N SER A 141 11.26 -2.15 -15.95
CA SER A 141 10.32 -1.30 -15.22
C SER A 141 11.01 -0.12 -14.54
N GLU A 142 10.23 0.85 -14.12
CA GLU A 142 10.69 1.93 -13.27
C GLU A 142 11.14 1.39 -11.90
N THR A 143 11.97 2.13 -11.21
CA THR A 143 12.26 1.87 -9.80
C THR A 143 10.96 1.98 -8.97
N PRO A 144 10.82 1.29 -7.81
CA PRO A 144 9.63 1.42 -6.99
C PRO A 144 9.20 2.86 -6.70
N PRO A 145 10.10 3.79 -6.31
CA PRO A 145 9.73 5.20 -6.19
C PRO A 145 9.32 5.83 -7.53
N GLY A 146 10.00 5.47 -8.63
CA GLY A 146 9.70 5.98 -9.97
C GLY A 146 8.30 5.61 -10.44
N HIS A 147 7.82 4.43 -10.09
CA HIS A 147 6.47 3.97 -10.42
C HIS A 147 5.39 4.89 -9.86
N TRP A 148 5.53 5.33 -8.62
CA TRP A 148 4.60 6.30 -8.03
C TRP A 148 4.58 7.65 -8.76
N PHE A 149 5.73 8.11 -9.28
CA PHE A 149 5.76 9.31 -10.10
C PHE A 149 5.12 9.10 -11.47
N VAL A 150 5.24 7.92 -12.07
CA VAL A 150 4.53 7.57 -13.32
C VAL A 150 3.01 7.59 -13.09
N LEU A 151 2.53 7.04 -11.96
CA LEU A 151 1.13 7.13 -11.57
C LEU A 151 0.66 8.57 -11.41
N LEU A 152 1.45 9.39 -10.70
CA LEU A 152 1.14 10.81 -10.53
C LEU A 152 1.04 11.53 -11.88
N ASN A 153 1.95 11.24 -12.82
CA ASN A 153 1.90 11.82 -14.18
C ASN A 153 0.61 11.41 -14.89
N SER A 154 0.26 10.13 -14.84
CA SER A 154 -0.96 9.62 -15.48
C SER A 154 -2.22 10.28 -14.92
N VAL A 155 -2.25 10.53 -13.60
CA VAL A 155 -3.35 11.26 -12.95
C VAL A 155 -3.33 12.73 -13.37
N SER A 156 -2.16 13.39 -13.38
CA SER A 156 -2.01 14.80 -13.72
C SER A 156 -2.40 15.12 -15.17
N ASP A 157 -2.17 14.15 -16.07
CA ASP A 157 -2.51 14.26 -17.48
C ASP A 157 -3.97 13.87 -17.79
N ASN A 158 -4.73 13.41 -16.78
CA ASN A 158 -6.13 13.05 -16.98
C ASN A 158 -6.97 14.31 -17.22
N PRO A 159 -7.70 14.41 -18.36
CA PRO A 159 -8.50 15.59 -18.66
C PRO A 159 -9.71 15.82 -17.74
N GLN A 160 -10.04 14.83 -16.91
CA GLN A 160 -11.10 14.94 -15.90
C GLN A 160 -10.59 15.43 -14.54
N LEU A 161 -9.25 15.56 -14.38
CA LEU A 161 -8.69 16.04 -13.13
C LEU A 161 -8.93 17.55 -12.97
N GLU A 162 -9.58 17.93 -11.89
CA GLU A 162 -9.57 19.31 -11.41
C GLU A 162 -8.33 19.50 -10.50
N LYS A 163 -7.36 20.30 -10.97
CA LYS A 163 -6.07 20.52 -10.28
C LYS A 163 -6.24 21.39 -9.03
N LYS A 164 -6.91 20.85 -8.02
CA LYS A 164 -7.13 21.49 -6.73
C LYS A 164 -6.32 20.79 -5.64
N PHE A 165 -5.35 21.48 -5.07
CA PHE A 165 -4.51 20.90 -4.01
C PHE A 165 -5.36 20.56 -2.78
N GLN A 166 -5.31 19.31 -2.34
CA GLN A 166 -6.19 18.76 -1.29
C GLN A 166 -7.70 18.87 -1.64
N GLY A 167 -8.05 18.94 -2.91
CA GLY A 167 -9.43 19.05 -3.35
C GLY A 167 -10.10 20.41 -3.01
N GLN A 168 -9.34 21.43 -2.64
CA GLN A 168 -9.86 22.69 -2.14
C GLN A 168 -9.28 23.89 -2.88
N GLY A 169 -10.02 25.03 -2.82
CA GLY A 169 -9.57 26.28 -3.39
C GLY A 169 -9.74 26.39 -4.89
N ASP A 170 -9.06 27.37 -5.49
CA ASP A 170 -9.07 27.60 -6.92
C ASP A 170 -8.25 26.54 -7.65
N GLU A 171 -8.59 26.31 -8.89
CA GLU A 171 -7.83 25.41 -9.77
C GLU A 171 -6.44 25.99 -10.03
N LEU A 172 -5.41 25.15 -9.87
CA LEU A 172 -4.02 25.50 -10.05
C LEU A 172 -3.62 25.44 -11.53
N SER A 173 -2.63 26.25 -11.91
CA SER A 173 -1.96 26.07 -13.18
C SER A 173 -1.19 24.75 -13.21
N ASP A 174 -0.95 24.19 -14.42
CA ASP A 174 -0.22 22.94 -14.60
C ASP A 174 1.12 22.95 -13.86
N LEU A 175 1.91 24.01 -14.05
CA LEU A 175 3.20 24.13 -13.39
C LEU A 175 3.10 24.19 -11.85
N GLU A 176 2.12 24.90 -11.33
CA GLU A 176 1.96 24.99 -9.88
C GLU A 176 1.49 23.66 -9.29
N TRP A 177 0.59 22.96 -9.99
CA TRP A 177 0.18 21.61 -9.63
C TRP A 177 1.37 20.65 -9.62
N ASP A 178 2.15 20.61 -10.68
CA ASP A 178 3.31 19.73 -10.80
C ASP A 178 4.32 19.98 -9.67
N VAL A 179 4.68 21.22 -9.44
CA VAL A 179 5.62 21.58 -8.36
C VAL A 179 5.13 21.12 -7.00
N LYS A 180 3.85 21.36 -6.68
CA LYS A 180 3.28 20.99 -5.38
C LYS A 180 3.15 19.48 -5.22
N SER A 181 2.60 18.80 -6.21
CA SER A 181 2.33 17.36 -6.16
C SER A 181 3.64 16.55 -6.15
N TYR A 182 4.62 16.91 -6.97
CA TYR A 182 5.93 16.27 -6.95
C TYR A 182 6.69 16.51 -5.65
N PHE A 183 6.61 17.71 -5.10
CA PHE A 183 7.25 18.03 -3.83
C PHE A 183 6.68 17.17 -2.68
N VAL A 184 5.35 17.07 -2.61
CA VAL A 184 4.69 16.26 -1.57
C VAL A 184 4.98 14.78 -1.77
N LEU A 185 4.81 14.26 -3.00
CA LEU A 185 5.09 12.85 -3.28
C LEU A 185 6.54 12.49 -2.98
N GLY A 186 7.49 13.32 -3.40
CA GLY A 186 8.91 13.13 -3.13
C GLY A 186 9.22 13.11 -1.63
N GLY A 187 8.61 14.01 -0.87
CA GLY A 187 8.72 14.05 0.60
C GLY A 187 8.17 12.80 1.27
N VAL A 188 6.97 12.37 0.87
CA VAL A 188 6.35 11.14 1.37
C VAL A 188 7.20 9.91 1.03
N MET A 189 7.67 9.79 -0.20
CA MET A 189 8.53 8.67 -0.61
C MET A 189 9.84 8.64 0.19
N HIS A 190 10.41 9.81 0.49
CA HIS A 190 11.59 9.91 1.34
C HIS A 190 11.32 9.39 2.76
N ASP A 191 10.23 9.84 3.39
CA ASP A 191 9.87 9.47 4.76
C ASP A 191 9.47 7.98 4.87
N VAL A 192 8.76 7.46 3.88
CA VAL A 192 8.45 6.03 3.78
C VAL A 192 9.74 5.21 3.67
N ALA A 193 10.70 5.65 2.85
CA ALA A 193 11.97 4.94 2.69
C ALA A 193 12.75 4.86 4.01
N ILE A 194 12.91 5.95 4.73
CA ILE A 194 13.64 5.93 6.00
C ILE A 194 12.92 5.13 7.09
N SER A 195 11.59 5.15 7.12
CA SER A 195 10.80 4.37 8.06
C SER A 195 10.93 2.87 7.78
N VAL A 196 10.65 2.44 6.54
CA VAL A 196 10.68 1.02 6.15
C VAL A 196 12.09 0.42 6.26
N TRP A 197 13.12 1.14 5.81
CA TRP A 197 14.49 0.66 5.92
C TRP A 197 15.02 0.71 7.36
N GLY A 198 14.51 1.62 8.18
CA GLY A 198 14.75 1.61 9.64
C GLY A 198 14.28 0.31 10.28
N ILE A 199 13.03 -0.09 9.99
CA ILE A 199 12.42 -1.34 10.46
C ILE A 199 13.22 -2.56 9.95
N LYS A 200 13.55 -2.59 8.65
CA LYS A 200 14.33 -3.70 8.06
C LYS A 200 15.73 -3.86 8.68
N GLY A 201 16.32 -2.79 9.20
CA GLY A 201 17.62 -2.81 9.86
C GLY A 201 17.55 -3.18 11.34
N TRP A 202 16.41 -2.97 11.94
CA TRP A 202 16.11 -3.30 13.34
C TRP A 202 15.82 -4.78 13.52
#